data_d934e5b5682903ab5000402365f791c9
#
_entry.id   d934e5b5682903ab5000402365f791c9
#
_cell.length_a   1.000
_cell.length_b   1.000
_cell.length_c   1.000
_cell.angle_alpha   90.00
_cell.angle_beta   90.00
_cell.angle_gamma   90.00
#
_symmetry.space_group_name_H-M   'P 1'
#
loop_
_entity.id
_entity.type
_entity.pdbx_description
1 polymer ?
#
loop_
_entity_poly.entity_id
_entity_poly.type
_entity_poly.pdbx_seq_one_letter_code
_entity_poly.pdbx_strand_id
1 'polypeptide(L)'
;LLLKWKDLIQKEDPDVIIGYNIFGFDYEFMFRRAQENHCARQFLQLSRIKNDLCAKELKSKNNELAIENTKIVLATGEYDLRFYKTIGRLQVDMYTYFRRDFNLASYKLDDVAGQYISDSIKHFTNVKHDQHGEITELYSKNLSGLHVGDYIHIELSSFTSDYYTSGNKFQVLDIIENKEYEEKKYNVIVIQGRHLDDTNCK
;
A
#
# COMPACT_ATOMS: atom_id res chain seq x y z
N LEU A 1 14.93 10.93 -11.90
CA LEU A 1 14.07 10.01 -11.17
C LEU A 1 13.29 9.10 -12.12
N LEU A 2 12.48 9.62 -13.07
CA LEU A 2 11.64 8.86 -14.01
C LEU A 2 12.39 7.79 -14.79
N LEU A 3 13.55 8.13 -15.38
CA LEU A 3 14.36 7.17 -16.11
C LEU A 3 14.94 6.08 -15.21
N LYS A 4 15.28 6.40 -13.95
CA LYS A 4 15.72 5.41 -12.97
C LYS A 4 14.60 4.44 -12.58
N TRP A 5 13.37 4.94 -12.49
CA TRP A 5 12.21 4.07 -12.28
C TRP A 5 11.99 3.14 -13.49
N LYS A 6 12.08 3.67 -14.72
CA LYS A 6 12.03 2.84 -15.94
C LYS A 6 13.15 1.78 -15.94
N ASP A 7 14.39 2.17 -15.59
CA ASP A 7 15.52 1.25 -15.52
C ASP A 7 15.31 0.15 -14.47
N LEU A 8 14.69 0.51 -13.33
CA LEU A 8 14.30 -0.46 -12.29
C LEU A 8 13.29 -1.48 -12.82
N ILE A 9 12.20 -1.02 -13.46
CA ILE A 9 11.19 -1.93 -14.05
C ILE A 9 11.82 -2.86 -15.11
N GLN A 10 12.75 -2.36 -15.91
CA GLN A 10 13.45 -3.18 -16.91
C GLN A 10 14.41 -4.19 -16.25
N LYS A 11 15.08 -3.80 -15.17
CA LYS A 11 16.04 -4.64 -14.44
C LYS A 11 15.36 -5.76 -13.66
N GLU A 12 14.34 -5.41 -12.89
CA GLU A 12 13.59 -6.38 -12.04
C GLU A 12 12.62 -7.24 -12.86
N ASP A 13 12.28 -6.80 -14.08
CA ASP A 13 11.44 -7.48 -15.08
C ASP A 13 10.14 -8.10 -14.48
N PRO A 14 9.32 -7.35 -13.73
CA PRO A 14 8.15 -7.89 -13.06
C PRO A 14 7.10 -8.35 -14.08
N ASP A 15 6.43 -9.47 -13.81
CA ASP A 15 5.27 -9.95 -14.58
C ASP A 15 4.03 -9.12 -14.28
N VAL A 16 3.92 -8.65 -13.03
CA VAL A 16 2.77 -7.91 -12.53
C VAL A 16 3.22 -6.62 -11.87
N ILE A 17 2.60 -5.50 -12.24
CA ILE A 17 2.76 -4.20 -11.59
C ILE A 17 1.45 -3.90 -10.86
N ILE A 18 1.51 -3.79 -9.56
CA ILE A 18 0.37 -3.49 -8.69
C ILE A 18 0.52 -2.10 -8.08
N GLY A 19 -0.56 -1.36 -8.01
CA GLY A 19 -0.62 -0.10 -7.27
C GLY A 19 -2.04 0.26 -6.84
N TYR A 20 -2.18 1.39 -6.21
CA TYR A 20 -3.45 1.92 -5.76
C TYR A 20 -3.74 3.25 -6.42
N ASN A 21 -4.82 3.33 -7.20
CA ASN A 21 -5.21 4.49 -8.02
C ASN A 21 -4.17 4.92 -9.07
N ILE A 22 -3.33 3.98 -9.50
CA ILE A 22 -2.27 4.25 -10.49
C ILE A 22 -2.82 4.65 -11.85
N PHE A 23 -4.00 4.14 -12.23
CA PHE A 23 -4.67 4.50 -13.48
C PHE A 23 -5.40 5.84 -13.40
N GLY A 24 -5.80 6.25 -12.20
CA GLY A 24 -6.49 7.53 -11.98
C GLY A 24 -5.53 8.71 -11.79
N PHE A 25 -4.31 8.48 -11.33
CA PHE A 25 -3.39 9.56 -10.99
C PHE A 25 -1.94 9.35 -11.44
N ASP A 26 -1.26 8.31 -10.94
CA ASP A 26 0.20 8.22 -11.00
C ASP A 26 0.75 8.14 -12.42
N TYR A 27 0.11 7.35 -13.28
CA TYR A 27 0.59 7.16 -14.64
C TYR A 27 0.46 8.43 -15.50
N GLU A 28 -0.64 9.13 -15.37
CA GLU A 28 -0.79 10.41 -16.06
C GLU A 28 0.20 11.44 -15.53
N PHE A 29 0.36 11.52 -14.21
CA PHE A 29 1.31 12.43 -13.59
C PHE A 29 2.74 12.17 -14.06
N MET A 30 3.20 10.91 -14.00
CA MET A 30 4.54 10.54 -14.49
C MET A 30 4.73 10.83 -15.98
N PHE A 31 3.71 10.55 -16.79
CA PHE A 31 3.75 10.84 -18.22
C PHE A 31 3.90 12.33 -18.51
N ARG A 32 3.09 13.18 -17.89
CA ARG A 32 3.19 14.64 -18.02
C ARG A 32 4.57 15.14 -17.59
N ARG A 33 5.07 14.65 -16.45
CA ARG A 33 6.42 15.00 -15.98
C ARG A 33 7.52 14.53 -16.97
N ALA A 34 7.33 13.40 -17.62
CA ALA A 34 8.26 12.92 -18.64
C ALA A 34 8.23 13.79 -19.92
N GLN A 35 7.06 14.32 -20.30
CA GLN A 35 6.92 15.28 -21.40
C GLN A 35 7.61 16.62 -21.07
N GLU A 36 7.34 17.18 -19.89
CA GLU A 36 7.95 18.43 -19.43
C GLU A 36 9.50 18.34 -19.35
N ASN A 37 10.03 17.18 -19.00
CA ASN A 37 11.47 16.94 -18.92
C ASN A 37 12.05 16.39 -20.25
N HIS A 38 11.32 16.43 -21.36
CA HIS A 38 11.72 15.98 -22.69
C HIS A 38 12.27 14.54 -22.74
N CYS A 39 11.83 13.66 -21.82
CA CYS A 39 12.28 12.27 -21.72
C CYS A 39 11.16 11.24 -21.95
N ALA A 40 9.98 11.66 -22.44
CA ALA A 40 8.81 10.79 -22.56
C ALA A 40 9.07 9.54 -23.43
N ARG A 41 9.76 9.66 -24.55
CA ARG A 41 10.08 8.49 -25.39
C ARG A 41 10.98 7.47 -24.67
N GLN A 42 11.95 7.93 -23.90
CA GLN A 42 12.83 7.05 -23.13
C GLN A 42 12.07 6.42 -21.95
N PHE A 43 11.26 7.23 -21.25
CA PHE A 43 10.47 6.80 -20.11
C PHE A 43 9.45 5.72 -20.50
N LEU A 44 8.79 5.84 -21.64
CA LEU A 44 7.73 4.92 -22.07
C LEU A 44 8.25 3.58 -22.63
N GLN A 45 9.52 3.28 -22.55
CA GLN A 45 10.10 1.97 -22.89
C GLN A 45 9.94 0.98 -21.72
N LEU A 46 8.70 0.67 -21.35
CA LEU A 46 8.35 -0.19 -20.22
C LEU A 46 7.85 -1.58 -20.64
N SER A 47 7.66 -1.78 -21.96
CA SER A 47 7.27 -3.05 -22.54
C SER A 47 8.42 -4.08 -22.49
N ARG A 48 8.09 -5.37 -22.51
CA ARG A 48 9.07 -6.45 -22.75
C ARG A 48 9.50 -6.57 -24.21
N ILE A 49 8.79 -5.90 -25.13
CA ILE A 49 9.18 -5.84 -26.52
C ILE A 49 10.24 -4.75 -26.70
N LYS A 50 11.38 -5.13 -27.25
CA LYS A 50 12.50 -4.22 -27.50
C LYS A 50 12.08 -3.07 -28.42
N ASN A 51 12.39 -1.84 -28.03
CA ASN A 51 12.06 -0.58 -28.73
C ASN A 51 10.56 -0.27 -28.86
N ASP A 52 9.67 -1.01 -28.20
CA ASP A 52 8.25 -0.69 -28.14
C ASP A 52 8.00 0.49 -27.19
N LEU A 53 7.10 1.37 -27.63
CA LEU A 53 6.64 2.50 -26.80
C LEU A 53 5.27 2.19 -26.22
N CYS A 54 5.15 2.29 -24.91
CA CYS A 54 3.90 2.06 -24.20
C CYS A 54 2.88 3.21 -24.36
N ALA A 55 2.85 3.84 -25.54
CA ALA A 55 1.99 4.96 -25.89
C ALA A 55 1.66 4.95 -27.38
N LYS A 56 0.63 5.69 -27.77
CA LYS A 56 0.25 5.92 -29.18
C LYS A 56 0.92 7.19 -29.70
N GLU A 57 1.36 7.16 -30.96
CA GLU A 57 1.80 8.35 -31.67
C GLU A 57 0.62 8.96 -32.44
N LEU A 58 0.25 10.17 -32.09
CA LEU A 58 -0.83 10.93 -32.75
C LEU A 58 -0.31 11.61 -33.99
N LYS A 59 -0.46 10.97 -35.16
CA LYS A 59 -0.02 11.50 -36.46
C LYS A 59 -0.61 12.89 -36.79
N SER A 60 -1.81 13.19 -36.32
CA SER A 60 -2.49 14.47 -36.51
C SER A 60 -1.91 15.63 -35.71
N LYS A 61 -1.06 15.36 -34.72
CA LYS A 61 -0.46 16.34 -33.78
C LYS A 61 1.07 16.23 -33.75
N ASN A 62 1.73 16.31 -34.90
CA ASN A 62 3.19 16.28 -35.00
C ASN A 62 3.86 15.10 -34.27
N ASN A 63 3.26 13.90 -34.33
CA ASN A 63 3.70 12.70 -33.61
C ASN A 63 3.79 12.87 -32.08
N GLU A 64 2.89 13.66 -31.52
CA GLU A 64 2.75 13.76 -30.06
C GLU A 64 2.40 12.38 -29.47
N LEU A 65 3.00 12.06 -28.32
CA LEU A 65 2.73 10.82 -27.60
C LEU A 65 1.47 10.96 -26.74
N ALA A 66 0.63 9.93 -26.75
CA ALA A 66 -0.54 9.83 -25.88
C ALA A 66 -0.61 8.44 -25.23
N ILE A 67 -0.88 8.39 -23.94
CA ILE A 67 -1.13 7.16 -23.21
C ILE A 67 -2.56 6.67 -23.46
N GLU A 68 -2.83 5.40 -23.14
CA GLU A 68 -4.19 4.86 -23.26
C GLU A 68 -5.12 5.56 -22.27
N ASN A 69 -6.34 5.84 -22.75
CA ASN A 69 -7.42 6.37 -21.93
C ASN A 69 -8.69 5.57 -22.22
N THR A 70 -9.27 4.97 -21.18
CA THR A 70 -10.49 4.16 -21.27
C THR A 70 -11.42 4.56 -20.14
N LYS A 71 -12.69 4.73 -20.46
CA LYS A 71 -13.74 4.94 -19.46
C LYS A 71 -14.36 3.63 -19.03
N ILE A 72 -14.52 3.46 -17.73
CA ILE A 72 -15.31 2.36 -17.17
C ILE A 72 -16.46 2.91 -16.33
N VAL A 73 -17.58 2.20 -16.38
CA VAL A 73 -18.76 2.51 -15.56
C VAL A 73 -18.94 1.38 -14.55
N LEU A 74 -18.85 1.71 -13.27
CA LEU A 74 -19.10 0.81 -12.16
C LEU A 74 -20.38 1.26 -11.43
N ALA A 75 -20.91 0.43 -10.55
CA ALA A 75 -22.05 0.82 -9.68
C ALA A 75 -21.73 2.07 -8.82
N THR A 76 -20.46 2.31 -8.53
CA THR A 76 -19.96 3.43 -7.74
C THR A 76 -19.65 4.70 -8.55
N GLY A 77 -19.85 4.68 -9.88
CA GLY A 77 -19.64 5.83 -10.76
C GLY A 77 -18.84 5.54 -12.02
N GLU A 78 -18.54 6.60 -12.77
CA GLU A 78 -17.75 6.57 -14.00
C GLU A 78 -16.29 6.95 -13.68
N TYR A 79 -15.34 6.22 -14.27
CA TYR A 79 -13.90 6.41 -14.02
C TYR A 79 -13.12 6.45 -15.33
N ASP A 80 -12.24 7.45 -15.47
CA ASP A 80 -11.26 7.53 -16.53
C ASP A 80 -9.98 6.78 -16.12
N LEU A 81 -9.65 5.72 -16.85
CA LEU A 81 -8.44 4.94 -16.62
C LEU A 81 -7.37 5.34 -17.63
N ARG A 82 -6.24 5.83 -17.16
CA ARG A 82 -5.09 6.23 -17.97
C ARG A 82 -3.90 5.34 -17.66
N PHE A 83 -3.41 4.64 -18.65
CA PHE A 83 -2.38 3.64 -18.44
C PHE A 83 -1.40 3.50 -19.61
N TYR A 84 -0.27 2.90 -19.33
CA TYR A 84 0.72 2.54 -20.35
C TYR A 84 0.40 1.17 -20.92
N LYS A 85 0.46 1.01 -22.23
CA LYS A 85 0.27 -0.31 -22.86
C LYS A 85 1.56 -1.13 -22.75
N THR A 86 1.81 -1.71 -21.59
CA THR A 86 3.01 -2.51 -21.28
C THR A 86 2.84 -3.95 -21.77
N ILE A 87 3.19 -4.23 -23.00
CA ILE A 87 3.09 -5.58 -23.54
C ILE A 87 4.02 -6.52 -22.78
N GLY A 88 3.49 -7.67 -22.36
CA GLY A 88 4.20 -8.67 -21.57
C GLY A 88 4.19 -8.44 -20.06
N ARG A 89 3.49 -7.40 -19.57
CA ARG A 89 3.29 -7.15 -18.13
C ARG A 89 1.82 -6.90 -17.82
N LEU A 90 1.31 -7.53 -16.77
CA LEU A 90 -0.01 -7.24 -16.24
C LEU A 90 0.05 -6.01 -15.31
N GLN A 91 -0.93 -5.13 -15.42
CA GLN A 91 -1.08 -4.00 -14.51
C GLN A 91 -2.39 -4.15 -13.73
N VAL A 92 -2.33 -3.99 -12.42
CA VAL A 92 -3.49 -4.12 -11.52
C VAL A 92 -3.60 -2.86 -10.68
N ASP A 93 -4.74 -2.18 -10.82
CA ASP A 93 -5.09 -1.05 -9.95
C ASP A 93 -6.07 -1.51 -8.87
N MET A 94 -5.57 -1.61 -7.64
CA MET A 94 -6.36 -2.07 -6.49
C MET A 94 -7.51 -1.13 -6.15
N TYR A 95 -7.43 0.18 -6.48
CA TYR A 95 -8.53 1.10 -6.27
C TYR A 95 -9.77 0.71 -7.06
N THR A 96 -9.62 0.40 -8.35
CA THR A 96 -10.72 -0.04 -9.21
C THR A 96 -11.23 -1.42 -8.81
N TYR A 97 -10.35 -2.30 -8.35
CA TYR A 97 -10.71 -3.61 -7.83
C TYR A 97 -11.61 -3.50 -6.60
N PHE A 98 -11.22 -2.73 -5.59
CA PHE A 98 -12.05 -2.53 -4.39
C PHE A 98 -13.38 -1.86 -4.71
N ARG A 99 -13.39 -0.88 -5.61
CA ARG A 99 -14.63 -0.22 -6.03
C ARG A 99 -15.61 -1.12 -6.78
N ARG A 100 -15.10 -2.09 -7.50
CA ARG A 100 -15.93 -3.05 -8.26
C ARG A 100 -16.50 -4.14 -7.37
N ASP A 101 -15.67 -4.72 -6.52
CA ASP A 101 -15.98 -6.00 -5.87
C ASP A 101 -16.38 -5.84 -4.39
N PHE A 102 -16.16 -4.67 -3.78
CA PHE A 102 -16.42 -4.43 -2.36
C PHE A 102 -17.31 -3.20 -2.16
N ASN A 103 -18.24 -3.31 -1.20
CA ASN A 103 -19.07 -2.18 -0.78
C ASN A 103 -18.50 -1.58 0.50
N LEU A 104 -17.63 -0.57 0.35
CA LEU A 104 -16.95 0.09 1.46
C LEU A 104 -17.52 1.49 1.68
N ALA A 105 -17.49 1.97 2.92
CA ALA A 105 -17.88 3.33 3.28
C ALA A 105 -16.92 4.38 2.68
N SER A 106 -15.65 4.01 2.53
CA SER A 106 -14.61 4.83 1.91
C SER A 106 -13.62 3.97 1.14
N TYR A 107 -13.08 4.52 0.05
CA TYR A 107 -12.07 3.87 -0.79
C TYR A 107 -10.74 4.62 -0.76
N LYS A 108 -10.50 5.46 0.25
CA LYS A 108 -9.16 6.01 0.49
C LYS A 108 -8.22 4.89 0.90
N LEU A 109 -6.95 5.01 0.52
CA LEU A 109 -5.96 3.97 0.79
C LEU A 109 -5.88 3.61 2.28
N ASP A 110 -5.87 4.62 3.15
CA ASP A 110 -5.76 4.41 4.60
C ASP A 110 -6.98 3.66 5.16
N ASP A 111 -8.19 4.00 4.69
CA ASP A 111 -9.43 3.36 5.14
C ASP A 111 -9.49 1.88 4.69
N VAL A 112 -9.10 1.62 3.43
CA VAL A 112 -9.01 0.26 2.88
C VAL A 112 -7.93 -0.54 3.60
N ALA A 113 -6.75 0.04 3.81
CA ALA A 113 -5.66 -0.58 4.55
C ALA A 113 -6.10 -0.90 6.00
N GLY A 114 -6.71 0.05 6.70
CA GLY A 114 -7.23 -0.14 8.05
C GLY A 114 -8.23 -1.28 8.15
N GLN A 115 -9.01 -1.55 7.10
CA GLN A 115 -9.99 -2.63 7.11
C GLN A 115 -9.39 -4.01 6.80
N TYR A 116 -8.36 -4.10 5.94
CA TYR A 116 -7.86 -5.39 5.42
C TYR A 116 -6.49 -5.80 5.94
N ILE A 117 -5.69 -4.87 6.44
CA ILE A 117 -4.34 -5.14 6.99
C ILE A 117 -4.22 -4.73 8.46
N SER A 118 -5.34 -4.69 9.19
CA SER A 118 -5.37 -4.47 10.64
C SER A 118 -5.88 -5.70 11.37
N ASP A 119 -5.51 -5.84 12.63
CA ASP A 119 -6.14 -6.78 13.55
C ASP A 119 -6.32 -6.14 14.92
N SER A 120 -7.26 -6.67 15.68
CA SER A 120 -7.57 -6.13 17.00
C SER A 120 -6.63 -6.67 18.07
N ILE A 121 -6.08 -5.77 18.87
CA ILE A 121 -5.36 -6.12 20.10
C ILE A 121 -6.39 -6.62 21.12
N LYS A 122 -6.19 -7.82 21.63
CA LYS A 122 -7.08 -8.46 22.60
C LYS A 122 -6.65 -8.22 24.04
N HIS A 123 -5.36 -8.06 24.22
CA HIS A 123 -4.74 -7.78 25.51
C HIS A 123 -3.37 -7.14 25.27
N PHE A 124 -2.84 -6.44 26.28
CA PHE A 124 -1.47 -5.94 26.27
C PHE A 124 -0.83 -6.10 27.65
N THR A 125 0.50 -6.21 27.67
CA THR A 125 1.28 -6.22 28.92
C THR A 125 2.52 -5.38 28.77
N ASN A 126 2.84 -4.59 29.79
CA ASN A 126 4.09 -3.85 29.87
C ASN A 126 5.08 -4.65 30.72
N VAL A 127 6.21 -5.04 30.15
CA VAL A 127 7.20 -5.93 30.76
C VAL A 127 8.59 -5.31 30.66
N LYS A 128 9.46 -5.63 31.63
CA LYS A 128 10.89 -5.31 31.53
C LYS A 128 11.60 -6.49 30.86
N HIS A 129 12.31 -6.18 29.78
CA HIS A 129 13.10 -7.14 29.01
C HIS A 129 14.59 -6.85 29.19
N ASP A 130 15.41 -7.90 29.41
CA ASP A 130 16.84 -7.76 29.73
C ASP A 130 17.65 -7.02 28.64
N GLN A 131 17.30 -7.21 27.36
CA GLN A 131 18.01 -6.63 26.22
C GLN A 131 17.41 -5.30 25.75
N HIS A 132 16.10 -5.12 25.86
CA HIS A 132 15.37 -3.98 25.28
C HIS A 132 14.83 -2.99 26.32
N GLY A 133 15.05 -3.24 27.63
CA GLY A 133 14.50 -2.40 28.69
C GLY A 133 12.99 -2.55 28.84
N GLU A 134 12.25 -1.44 28.91
CA GLU A 134 10.80 -1.50 28.94
C GLU A 134 10.24 -1.82 27.55
N ILE A 135 9.34 -2.78 27.46
CA ILE A 135 8.65 -3.19 26.24
C ILE A 135 7.15 -3.33 26.51
N THR A 136 6.35 -3.23 25.46
CA THR A 136 4.94 -3.56 25.46
C THR A 136 4.70 -4.76 24.56
N GLU A 137 4.03 -5.77 25.08
CA GLU A 137 3.54 -6.94 24.37
C GLU A 137 2.08 -6.72 23.99
N LEU A 138 1.78 -6.80 22.69
CA LEU A 138 0.44 -6.64 22.12
C LEU A 138 -0.07 -8.02 21.67
N TYR A 139 -1.14 -8.49 22.26
CA TYR A 139 -1.72 -9.82 22.00
C TYR A 139 -2.79 -9.73 20.91
N SER A 140 -2.58 -10.42 19.81
CA SER A 140 -3.47 -10.49 18.64
C SER A 140 -3.73 -11.94 18.23
N LYS A 141 -4.73 -12.17 17.40
CA LYS A 141 -5.03 -13.51 16.86
C LYS A 141 -4.38 -13.75 15.52
N ASN A 142 -4.26 -12.72 14.70
CA ASN A 142 -3.73 -12.84 13.34
C ASN A 142 -2.64 -11.79 13.11
N LEU A 143 -1.47 -12.26 12.68
CA LEU A 143 -0.33 -11.41 12.30
C LEU A 143 0.11 -11.67 10.86
N SER A 144 -0.80 -12.12 9.97
CA SER A 144 -0.47 -12.44 8.59
C SER A 144 0.18 -11.24 7.88
N GLY A 145 1.38 -11.44 7.37
CA GLY A 145 2.12 -10.43 6.62
C GLY A 145 2.90 -9.42 7.47
N LEU A 146 2.89 -9.56 8.82
CA LEU A 146 3.71 -8.73 9.70
C LEU A 146 5.03 -9.45 10.01
N HIS A 147 6.15 -8.71 9.94
CA HIS A 147 7.49 -9.23 10.20
C HIS A 147 8.22 -8.38 11.23
N VAL A 148 9.22 -8.98 11.86
CA VAL A 148 10.17 -8.25 12.72
C VAL A 148 10.87 -7.17 11.91
N GLY A 149 10.93 -5.95 12.45
CA GLY A 149 11.45 -4.77 11.78
C GLY A 149 10.42 -3.92 11.06
N ASP A 150 9.20 -4.41 10.82
CA ASP A 150 8.09 -3.64 10.31
C ASP A 150 7.64 -2.56 11.30
N TYR A 151 6.83 -1.63 10.82
CA TYR A 151 6.28 -0.55 11.64
C TYR A 151 4.76 -0.65 11.70
N ILE A 152 4.22 -0.58 12.91
CA ILE A 152 2.78 -0.54 13.17
C ILE A 152 2.38 0.79 13.79
N HIS A 153 1.14 1.21 13.63
CA HIS A 153 0.49 2.20 14.47
C HIS A 153 -0.69 1.56 15.21
N ILE A 154 -1.05 2.15 16.34
CA ILE A 154 -2.15 1.67 17.18
C ILE A 154 -3.31 2.64 17.05
N GLU A 155 -4.48 2.11 16.76
CA GLU A 155 -5.73 2.86 16.70
C GLU A 155 -6.58 2.53 17.92
N LEU A 156 -7.07 3.56 18.59
CA LEU A 156 -8.01 3.44 19.70
C LEU A 156 -9.42 3.54 19.13
N SER A 157 -10.15 2.44 19.15
CA SER A 157 -11.52 2.38 18.62
C SER A 157 -12.52 2.44 19.77
N SER A 158 -13.26 3.55 19.86
CA SER A 158 -14.41 3.72 20.73
C SER A 158 -15.62 4.12 19.88
N PHE A 159 -16.33 5.20 20.22
CA PHE A 159 -17.36 5.82 19.36
C PHE A 159 -16.75 6.55 18.15
N THR A 160 -15.51 7.00 18.25
CA THR A 160 -14.68 7.57 17.20
C THR A 160 -13.34 6.85 17.18
N SER A 161 -12.78 6.62 15.99
CA SER A 161 -11.42 6.10 15.84
C SER A 161 -10.43 7.25 15.99
N ASP A 162 -9.43 7.08 16.84
CA ASP A 162 -8.33 8.02 17.00
C ASP A 162 -6.99 7.27 17.06
N TYR A 163 -5.93 7.86 16.57
CA TYR A 163 -4.62 7.24 16.60
C TYR A 163 -3.95 7.45 17.94
N TYR A 164 -3.50 6.36 18.55
CA TYR A 164 -2.68 6.41 19.74
C TYR A 164 -1.41 7.23 19.48
N THR A 165 -1.05 8.14 20.42
CA THR A 165 0.09 9.07 20.29
C THR A 165 0.14 9.83 18.94
N SER A 166 -1.03 10.31 18.47
CA SER A 166 -1.15 11.08 17.22
C SER A 166 -0.61 10.37 15.98
N GLY A 167 -0.71 9.03 15.93
CA GLY A 167 -0.30 8.22 14.79
C GLY A 167 1.19 7.89 14.73
N ASN A 168 1.89 7.97 15.86
CA ASN A 168 3.28 7.50 15.93
C ASN A 168 3.37 6.03 15.52
N LYS A 169 4.45 5.71 14.81
CA LYS A 169 4.75 4.34 14.37
C LYS A 169 5.71 3.67 15.34
N PHE A 170 5.41 2.43 15.67
CA PHE A 170 6.21 1.59 16.56
C PHE A 170 6.86 0.48 15.77
N GLN A 171 8.17 0.31 15.90
CA GLN A 171 8.87 -0.78 15.27
C GLN A 171 8.57 -2.09 15.98
N VAL A 172 8.29 -3.15 15.23
CA VAL A 172 8.15 -4.51 15.72
C VAL A 172 9.53 -5.05 16.05
N LEU A 173 9.81 -5.27 17.33
CA LEU A 173 11.09 -5.79 17.82
C LEU A 173 11.14 -7.30 17.73
N ASP A 174 10.03 -7.97 18.04
CA ASP A 174 9.91 -9.43 18.01
C ASP A 174 8.45 -9.85 17.79
N ILE A 175 8.26 -11.07 17.32
CA ILE A 175 6.95 -11.72 17.16
C ILE A 175 7.01 -13.08 17.82
N ILE A 176 6.17 -13.28 18.85
CA ILE A 176 6.09 -14.54 19.58
C ILE A 176 4.79 -15.24 19.20
N GLU A 177 4.92 -16.38 18.51
CA GLU A 177 3.75 -17.15 18.08
C GLU A 177 3.24 -18.06 19.21
N ASN A 178 1.92 -18.24 19.27
CA ASN A 178 1.23 -19.17 20.15
C ASN A 178 1.57 -19.01 21.65
N LYS A 179 1.84 -17.79 22.11
CA LYS A 179 2.02 -17.50 23.54
C LYS A 179 0.71 -17.73 24.30
N GLU A 180 0.76 -18.50 25.37
CA GLU A 180 -0.40 -18.76 26.23
C GLU A 180 -0.63 -17.60 27.19
N TYR A 181 -1.88 -17.12 27.24
CA TYR A 181 -2.37 -16.13 28.20
C TYR A 181 -3.84 -16.46 28.54
N GLU A 182 -4.15 -16.62 29.83
CA GLU A 182 -5.49 -16.99 30.33
C GLU A 182 -6.11 -18.20 29.58
N GLU A 183 -5.36 -19.29 29.47
CA GLU A 183 -5.78 -20.54 28.78
C GLU A 183 -6.08 -20.38 27.27
N LYS A 184 -5.69 -19.26 26.67
CA LYS A 184 -5.84 -19.01 25.24
C LYS A 184 -4.48 -18.75 24.60
N LYS A 185 -4.36 -19.12 23.31
CA LYS A 185 -3.16 -18.85 22.51
C LYS A 185 -3.32 -17.57 21.70
N TYR A 186 -2.29 -16.76 21.73
CA TYR A 186 -2.18 -15.51 21.01
C TYR A 186 -0.85 -15.43 20.28
N ASN A 187 -0.83 -14.65 19.21
CA ASN A 187 0.40 -14.17 18.62
C ASN A 187 0.71 -12.80 19.23
N VAL A 188 1.95 -12.57 19.63
CA VAL A 188 2.33 -11.38 20.39
C VAL A 188 3.31 -10.56 19.59
N ILE A 189 3.00 -9.27 19.44
CA ILE A 189 3.89 -8.28 18.87
C ILE A 189 4.61 -7.57 20.01
N VAL A 190 5.92 -7.48 19.93
CA VAL A 190 6.75 -6.77 20.93
C VAL A 190 7.18 -5.43 20.35
N ILE A 191 6.90 -4.35 21.06
CA ILE A 191 7.31 -2.99 20.71
C ILE A 191 8.12 -2.34 21.84
N GLN A 192 8.99 -1.40 21.48
CA GLN A 192 9.84 -0.67 22.44
C GLN A 192 9.01 0.27 23.30
N GLY A 193 9.34 0.33 24.60
CA GLY A 193 8.78 1.28 25.55
C GLY A 193 7.53 0.76 26.26
N ARG A 194 7.07 1.56 27.24
CA ARG A 194 5.84 1.33 27.97
C ARG A 194 4.71 2.10 27.30
N HIS A 195 3.75 1.39 26.76
CA HIS A 195 2.61 1.93 26.03
C HIS A 195 1.32 1.34 26.56
N LEU A 196 0.23 2.04 26.32
CA LEU A 196 -1.11 1.68 26.74
C LEU A 196 -1.25 1.53 28.26
N ASP A 197 -2.29 2.07 28.80
CA ASP A 197 -2.71 1.92 30.19
C ASP A 197 -4.16 1.41 30.21
N ASP A 198 -4.61 0.85 31.33
CA ASP A 198 -5.98 0.34 31.48
C ASP A 198 -7.08 1.38 31.18
N THR A 199 -6.73 2.67 31.18
CA THR A 199 -7.62 3.77 30.80
C THR A 199 -7.86 3.84 29.30
N ASN A 200 -7.00 3.25 28.47
CA ASN A 200 -7.11 3.24 27.00
C ASN A 200 -7.94 2.06 26.46
N CYS A 201 -8.36 1.14 27.33
CA CYS A 201 -9.04 -0.11 26.96
C CYS A 201 -10.49 -0.19 27.49
N LYS A 202 -11.17 0.95 27.63
CA LYS A 202 -12.59 0.99 28.04
C LYS A 202 -13.52 1.17 26.86
#